data_1e32614a16dd481a9cec03f25256a40b
#
_entry.id   1e32614a16dd481a9cec03f25256a40b
#
_cell.length_a   1.000
_cell.length_b   1.000
_cell.length_c   1.000
_cell.angle_alpha   90.00
_cell.angle_beta   90.00
_cell.angle_gamma   90.00
#
_symmetry.space_group_name_H-M   'P 1'
#
loop_
_entity.id
_entity.type
_entity.pdbx_description
1 polymer ?
#
loop_
_entity_poly.entity_id
_entity_poly.type
_entity_poly.pdbx_seq_one_letter_code
_entity_poly.pdbx_strand_id
1 'polypeptide(L)'
;MSSAVPPSHAIILAGGRGTRFWPRSRTRSPKQLLNIVGQKTMLEQTYERLTPLFPGSHIWVVTHREQARAVSRQLRQVPSRHILTEPVGRNTAAAIGLAAVHLLKQERGQDALMAVLPADHFIGKPARYRRIVRAALKAAAQPGALVVLGIPPTRPETGYGYIERARHDKPRQSADRDRAYAIRRFAEKPSLELARKYVASGRYLWNAGMFFWRVSTFLENLERYLPKTHAALMRIAERIGTSRYAAALQREYSHLENISIDYALLEPASRDPKHARVFVIPAAIDWSDVGSWAAVYELLAKRPGANVSTGRALALDAAGNLISSPSKFVAAVGVSNLVIVETSDALLVCSRERAQDVGRVVKWLEQHRLQKLL
;
A
#
# COMPACT_ATOMS: atom_id res chain seq x y z
N MET A 1 -17.00 -10.72 -32.29
CA MET A 1 -17.14 -11.46 -31.02
C MET A 1 -16.95 -10.45 -29.90
N SER A 2 -17.98 -10.15 -29.12
CA SER A 2 -17.87 -9.28 -27.95
C SER A 2 -17.01 -10.03 -26.93
N SER A 3 -15.75 -9.62 -26.75
CA SER A 3 -14.90 -10.18 -25.71
C SER A 3 -15.50 -9.76 -24.35
N ALA A 4 -16.05 -10.71 -23.64
CA ALA A 4 -16.51 -10.48 -22.26
C ALA A 4 -15.37 -9.82 -21.46
N VAL A 5 -15.72 -8.81 -20.65
CA VAL A 5 -14.73 -8.15 -19.77
C VAL A 5 -14.18 -9.21 -18.82
N PRO A 6 -12.85 -9.38 -18.70
CA PRO A 6 -12.27 -10.37 -17.80
C PRO A 6 -12.74 -10.18 -16.34
N PRO A 7 -12.88 -11.27 -15.57
CA PRO A 7 -13.20 -11.15 -14.15
C PRO A 7 -12.18 -10.28 -13.43
N SER A 8 -12.67 -9.47 -12.48
CA SER A 8 -11.82 -8.52 -11.75
C SER A 8 -11.64 -8.95 -10.30
N HIS A 9 -10.40 -8.95 -9.82
CA HIS A 9 -10.03 -9.33 -8.46
C HIS A 9 -9.29 -8.20 -7.76
N ALA A 10 -9.56 -7.99 -6.48
CA ALA A 10 -8.82 -7.10 -5.61
C ALA A 10 -7.77 -7.89 -4.81
N ILE A 11 -6.52 -7.44 -4.84
CA ILE A 11 -5.41 -8.02 -4.09
C ILE A 11 -4.98 -7.01 -3.04
N ILE A 12 -5.28 -7.28 -1.79
CA ILE A 12 -4.89 -6.45 -0.66
C ILE A 12 -3.50 -6.89 -0.17
N LEU A 13 -2.51 -5.99 -0.27
CA LEU A 13 -1.16 -6.25 0.24
C LEU A 13 -1.09 -5.87 1.73
N ALA A 14 -0.95 -6.86 2.59
CA ALA A 14 -0.97 -6.72 4.05
C ALA A 14 0.31 -7.27 4.72
N GLY A 15 1.47 -7.15 4.08
CA GLY A 15 2.75 -7.72 4.53
C GLY A 15 3.67 -6.77 5.30
N GLY A 16 3.34 -5.49 5.45
CA GLY A 16 4.19 -4.50 6.11
C GLY A 16 4.32 -4.71 7.62
N ARG A 17 5.50 -4.43 8.21
CA ARG A 17 5.72 -4.49 9.67
C ARG A 17 5.22 -3.24 10.42
N GLY A 18 5.15 -2.08 9.75
CA GLY A 18 4.67 -0.83 10.34
C GLY A 18 5.47 -0.32 11.54
N THR A 19 6.79 -0.56 11.58
CA THR A 19 7.67 -0.28 12.73
C THR A 19 7.66 1.17 13.22
N ARG A 20 7.32 2.12 12.34
CA ARG A 20 7.18 3.55 12.69
C ARG A 20 5.98 3.87 13.57
N PHE A 21 5.09 2.90 13.79
CA PHE A 21 3.93 3.01 14.69
C PHE A 21 4.16 2.37 16.07
N TRP A 22 5.42 2.00 16.38
CA TRP A 22 5.74 1.64 17.75
C TRP A 22 5.34 2.79 18.71
N PRO A 23 4.80 2.51 19.90
CA PRO A 23 4.62 1.22 20.55
C PRO A 23 3.32 0.48 20.22
N ARG A 24 2.41 1.05 19.40
CA ARG A 24 1.15 0.37 19.02
C ARG A 24 1.37 -0.76 18.03
N SER A 25 2.27 -0.58 17.05
CA SER A 25 2.61 -1.67 16.13
C SER A 25 3.59 -2.64 16.79
N ARG A 26 3.35 -3.94 16.59
CA ARG A 26 4.16 -5.06 17.04
C ARG A 26 4.29 -6.08 15.90
N THR A 27 5.21 -7.00 15.99
CA THR A 27 5.41 -8.06 14.98
C THR A 27 4.11 -8.82 14.66
N ARG A 28 3.32 -9.14 15.71
CA ARG A 28 2.03 -9.84 15.55
C ARG A 28 0.83 -8.93 15.31
N SER A 29 1.00 -7.63 15.51
CA SER A 29 -0.04 -6.61 15.32
C SER A 29 0.54 -5.41 14.57
N PRO A 30 0.91 -5.59 13.29
CA PRO A 30 1.46 -4.51 12.48
C PRO A 30 0.39 -3.46 12.16
N LYS A 31 0.82 -2.31 11.64
CA LYS A 31 0.01 -1.13 11.34
C LYS A 31 -1.35 -1.44 10.70
N GLN A 32 -1.38 -2.29 9.69
CA GLN A 32 -2.60 -2.61 8.94
C GLN A 32 -3.67 -3.31 9.78
N LEU A 33 -3.28 -3.97 10.85
CA LEU A 33 -4.19 -4.67 11.78
C LEU A 33 -4.63 -3.78 12.97
N LEU A 34 -4.26 -2.50 12.96
CA LEU A 34 -4.57 -1.52 14.02
C LEU A 34 -5.55 -0.45 13.52
N ASN A 35 -6.35 0.05 14.42
CA ASN A 35 -7.21 1.23 14.21
C ASN A 35 -6.39 2.52 14.44
N ILE A 36 -5.48 2.81 13.51
CA ILE A 36 -4.61 4.00 13.60
C ILE A 36 -5.40 5.28 13.39
N VAL A 37 -6.33 5.27 12.42
CA VAL A 37 -7.24 6.38 12.12
C VAL A 37 -8.66 5.84 12.10
N GLY A 38 -9.53 6.36 12.95
CA GLY A 38 -10.93 5.92 13.06
C GLY A 38 -11.10 4.69 13.97
N GLN A 39 -12.29 4.06 13.92
CA GLN A 39 -12.68 2.98 14.83
C GLN A 39 -12.29 1.57 14.32
N LYS A 40 -12.19 1.40 13.01
CA LYS A 40 -11.85 0.13 12.35
C LYS A 40 -10.37 0.06 12.04
N THR A 41 -9.82 -1.14 11.95
CA THR A 41 -8.44 -1.33 11.52
C THR A 41 -8.25 -0.85 10.08
N MET A 42 -7.01 -0.52 9.70
CA MET A 42 -6.71 -0.07 8.34
C MET A 42 -7.09 -1.13 7.30
N LEU A 43 -6.91 -2.41 7.63
CA LEU A 43 -7.29 -3.55 6.78
C LEU A 43 -8.82 -3.63 6.61
N GLU A 44 -9.61 -3.53 7.69
CA GLU A 44 -11.07 -3.52 7.63
C GLU A 44 -11.60 -2.35 6.79
N GLN A 45 -11.04 -1.15 6.99
CA GLN A 45 -11.39 0.03 6.20
C GLN A 45 -11.08 -0.18 4.71
N THR A 46 -9.96 -0.85 4.39
CA THR A 46 -9.58 -1.15 3.00
C THR A 46 -10.57 -2.16 2.40
N TYR A 47 -10.87 -3.23 3.12
CA TYR A 47 -11.85 -4.23 2.69
C TYR A 47 -13.23 -3.58 2.41
N GLU A 48 -13.76 -2.79 3.33
CA GLU A 48 -15.07 -2.14 3.19
C GLU A 48 -15.15 -1.15 2.02
N ARG A 49 -14.05 -0.48 1.70
CA ARG A 49 -13.98 0.38 0.50
C ARG A 49 -14.12 -0.42 -0.79
N LEU A 50 -13.74 -1.69 -0.79
CA LEU A 50 -13.69 -2.56 -1.96
C LEU A 50 -14.95 -3.40 -2.16
N THR A 51 -15.69 -3.75 -1.11
CA THR A 51 -16.89 -4.60 -1.21
C THR A 51 -17.97 -4.09 -2.16
N PRO A 52 -18.18 -2.77 -2.39
CA PRO A 52 -19.10 -2.30 -3.42
C PRO A 52 -18.58 -2.45 -4.86
N LEU A 53 -17.34 -2.88 -5.05
CA LEU A 53 -16.69 -3.07 -6.35
C LEU A 53 -16.43 -4.54 -6.66
N PHE A 54 -16.13 -5.33 -5.63
CA PHE A 54 -15.71 -6.72 -5.74
C PHE A 54 -16.52 -7.59 -4.79
N PRO A 55 -17.14 -8.68 -5.25
CA PRO A 55 -17.67 -9.70 -4.35
C PRO A 55 -16.59 -10.22 -3.41
N GLY A 56 -16.94 -10.66 -2.20
CA GLY A 56 -15.96 -11.19 -1.24
C GLY A 56 -15.14 -12.36 -1.79
N SER A 57 -15.73 -13.16 -2.70
CA SER A 57 -15.05 -14.23 -3.44
C SER A 57 -14.01 -13.74 -4.46
N HIS A 58 -13.94 -12.44 -4.75
CA HIS A 58 -12.97 -11.81 -5.64
C HIS A 58 -11.96 -10.93 -4.89
N ILE A 59 -11.95 -10.98 -3.55
CA ILE A 59 -10.99 -10.26 -2.72
C ILE A 59 -9.98 -11.26 -2.16
N TRP A 60 -8.71 -10.95 -2.36
CA TRP A 60 -7.57 -11.71 -1.91
C TRP A 60 -6.71 -10.86 -0.98
N VAL A 61 -6.01 -11.51 -0.05
CA VAL A 61 -5.08 -10.83 0.84
C VAL A 61 -3.75 -11.57 0.80
N VAL A 62 -2.67 -10.83 0.59
CA VAL A 62 -1.31 -11.35 0.72
C VAL A 62 -0.72 -10.82 2.02
N THR A 63 -0.26 -11.71 2.89
CA THR A 63 0.24 -11.36 4.21
C THR A 63 1.33 -12.30 4.69
N HIS A 64 2.05 -11.93 5.73
CA HIS A 64 3.00 -12.83 6.40
C HIS A 64 2.30 -13.98 7.14
N ARG A 65 2.93 -15.16 7.18
CA ARG A 65 2.44 -16.34 7.91
C ARG A 65 2.04 -16.00 9.36
N GLU A 66 2.83 -15.20 10.06
CA GLU A 66 2.58 -14.81 11.45
C GLU A 66 1.31 -13.97 11.63
N GLN A 67 0.90 -13.25 10.59
CA GLN A 67 -0.24 -12.33 10.60
C GLN A 67 -1.53 -12.97 10.05
N ALA A 68 -1.42 -14.08 9.34
CA ALA A 68 -2.53 -14.71 8.61
C ALA A 68 -3.74 -15.00 9.51
N ARG A 69 -3.51 -15.48 10.74
CA ARG A 69 -4.59 -15.76 11.70
C ARG A 69 -5.33 -14.47 12.13
N ALA A 70 -4.61 -13.37 12.31
CA ALA A 70 -5.20 -12.08 12.67
C ALA A 70 -5.97 -11.48 11.49
N VAL A 71 -5.43 -11.57 10.28
CA VAL A 71 -6.11 -11.17 9.04
C VAL A 71 -7.41 -11.95 8.86
N SER A 72 -7.39 -13.28 9.00
CA SER A 72 -8.58 -14.13 8.88
C SER A 72 -9.66 -13.80 9.92
N ARG A 73 -9.27 -13.40 11.13
CA ARG A 73 -10.23 -12.99 12.18
C ARG A 73 -10.92 -11.65 11.85
N GLN A 74 -10.18 -10.71 11.27
CA GLN A 74 -10.72 -9.40 10.89
C GLN A 74 -11.56 -9.47 9.61
N LEU A 75 -11.16 -10.30 8.65
CA LEU A 75 -11.83 -10.42 7.34
C LEU A 75 -12.52 -11.78 7.19
N ARG A 76 -13.50 -12.07 8.05
CA ARG A 76 -14.24 -13.35 8.06
C ARG A 76 -15.01 -13.63 6.76
N GLN A 77 -15.30 -12.60 5.98
CA GLN A 77 -16.01 -12.69 4.70
C GLN A 77 -15.08 -13.07 3.54
N VAL A 78 -13.77 -12.99 3.73
CA VAL A 78 -12.78 -13.43 2.73
C VAL A 78 -12.54 -14.92 2.90
N PRO A 79 -12.73 -15.76 1.85
CA PRO A 79 -12.46 -17.19 1.92
C PRO A 79 -11.00 -17.45 2.39
N SER A 80 -10.81 -18.43 3.27
CA SER A 80 -9.47 -18.71 3.84
C SER A 80 -8.43 -19.04 2.76
N ARG A 81 -8.84 -19.69 1.66
CA ARG A 81 -7.97 -19.98 0.51
C ARG A 81 -7.51 -18.73 -0.25
N HIS A 82 -8.16 -17.56 -0.03
CA HIS A 82 -7.80 -16.26 -0.60
C HIS A 82 -6.88 -15.45 0.32
N ILE A 83 -6.54 -15.96 1.50
CA ILE A 83 -5.52 -15.37 2.37
C ILE A 83 -4.20 -16.09 2.08
N LEU A 84 -3.43 -15.50 1.19
CA LEU A 84 -2.14 -16.04 0.75
C LEU A 84 -1.06 -15.66 1.76
N THR A 85 -0.25 -16.63 2.15
CA THR A 85 0.78 -16.41 3.18
C THR A 85 2.17 -16.51 2.59
N GLU A 86 2.92 -15.42 2.72
CA GLU A 86 4.34 -15.41 2.40
C GLU A 86 5.13 -16.17 3.48
N PRO A 87 6.00 -17.12 3.11
CA PRO A 87 6.85 -17.81 4.08
C PRO A 87 7.94 -16.90 4.65
N VAL A 88 8.36 -15.90 3.89
CA VAL A 88 9.33 -14.85 4.24
C VAL A 88 9.01 -13.59 3.43
N GLY A 89 9.24 -12.41 3.98
CA GLY A 89 9.02 -11.15 3.25
C GLY A 89 9.99 -10.95 2.09
N ARG A 90 9.46 -10.76 0.89
CA ARG A 90 10.23 -10.53 -0.35
C ARG A 90 9.76 -9.31 -1.12
N ASN A 91 9.17 -8.32 -0.40
CA ASN A 91 8.67 -7.09 -0.96
C ASN A 91 7.50 -7.30 -1.96
N THR A 92 7.05 -6.22 -2.59
CA THR A 92 5.78 -6.20 -3.33
C THR A 92 5.81 -6.98 -4.64
N ALA A 93 6.95 -7.09 -5.35
CA ALA A 93 7.02 -7.84 -6.60
C ALA A 93 6.70 -9.33 -6.39
N ALA A 94 7.28 -9.96 -5.38
CA ALA A 94 7.03 -11.35 -5.04
C ALA A 94 5.59 -11.58 -4.52
N ALA A 95 5.09 -10.68 -3.66
CA ALA A 95 3.73 -10.75 -3.10
C ALA A 95 2.66 -10.67 -4.20
N ILE A 96 2.81 -9.72 -5.14
CA ILE A 96 1.91 -9.57 -6.29
C ILE A 96 2.01 -10.78 -7.21
N GLY A 97 3.23 -11.26 -7.46
CA GLY A 97 3.48 -12.45 -8.27
C GLY A 97 2.81 -13.70 -7.70
N LEU A 98 2.86 -13.89 -6.38
CA LEU A 98 2.16 -14.99 -5.71
C LEU A 98 0.65 -14.92 -5.94
N ALA A 99 0.05 -13.74 -5.81
CA ALA A 99 -1.37 -13.54 -6.08
C ALA A 99 -1.70 -13.81 -7.56
N ALA A 100 -0.86 -13.34 -8.49
CA ALA A 100 -1.06 -13.53 -9.92
C ALA A 100 -1.12 -15.01 -10.32
N VAL A 101 -0.19 -15.84 -9.82
CA VAL A 101 -0.19 -17.27 -10.15
C VAL A 101 -1.34 -18.03 -9.50
N HIS A 102 -1.84 -17.59 -8.35
CA HIS A 102 -3.06 -18.14 -7.76
C HIS A 102 -4.31 -17.79 -8.59
N LEU A 103 -4.41 -16.55 -9.08
CA LEU A 103 -5.50 -16.14 -9.97
C LEU A 103 -5.47 -16.91 -11.29
N LEU A 104 -4.30 -17.05 -11.92
CA LEU A 104 -4.13 -17.83 -13.15
C LEU A 104 -4.67 -19.26 -12.97
N LYS A 105 -4.42 -19.88 -11.82
CA LYS A 105 -4.91 -21.21 -11.50
C LYS A 105 -6.41 -21.25 -11.23
N GLN A 106 -6.95 -20.26 -10.49
CA GLN A 106 -8.37 -20.18 -10.16
C GLN A 106 -9.22 -19.97 -11.41
N GLU A 107 -8.80 -19.07 -12.30
CA GLU A 107 -9.51 -18.76 -13.54
C GLU A 107 -9.25 -19.79 -14.66
N ARG A 108 -8.62 -20.91 -14.33
CA ARG A 108 -8.35 -22.05 -15.25
C ARG A 108 -7.64 -21.63 -16.53
N GLY A 109 -6.72 -20.69 -16.44
CA GLY A 109 -5.97 -20.15 -17.56
C GLY A 109 -6.68 -19.02 -18.33
N GLN A 110 -7.91 -18.67 -17.95
CA GLN A 110 -8.55 -17.46 -18.45
C GLN A 110 -7.88 -16.23 -17.83
N ASP A 111 -7.78 -15.15 -18.61
CA ASP A 111 -7.18 -13.92 -18.12
C ASP A 111 -8.12 -13.19 -17.15
N ALA A 112 -7.54 -12.52 -16.16
CA ALA A 112 -8.27 -11.77 -15.15
C ALA A 112 -7.65 -10.37 -14.94
N LEU A 113 -8.44 -9.43 -14.43
CA LEU A 113 -7.96 -8.12 -14.00
C LEU A 113 -7.57 -8.17 -12.51
N MET A 114 -6.41 -7.63 -12.20
CA MET A 114 -5.93 -7.44 -10.83
C MET A 114 -5.98 -5.97 -10.45
N ALA A 115 -6.63 -5.65 -9.33
CA ALA A 115 -6.49 -4.39 -8.61
C ALA A 115 -5.61 -4.65 -7.38
N VAL A 116 -4.37 -4.21 -7.40
CA VAL A 116 -3.40 -4.40 -6.30
C VAL A 116 -3.41 -3.17 -5.41
N LEU A 117 -3.72 -3.35 -4.13
CA LEU A 117 -4.08 -2.26 -3.23
C LEU A 117 -3.41 -2.46 -1.86
N PRO A 118 -2.75 -1.43 -1.28
CA PRO A 118 -2.21 -1.51 0.07
C PRO A 118 -3.31 -1.61 1.14
N ALA A 119 -3.05 -2.40 2.17
CA ALA A 119 -3.97 -2.61 3.30
C ALA A 119 -4.04 -1.41 4.27
N ASP A 120 -3.10 -0.48 4.19
CA ASP A 120 -2.75 0.45 5.26
C ASP A 120 -2.78 1.93 4.86
N HIS A 121 -3.46 2.25 3.76
CA HIS A 121 -3.64 3.61 3.30
C HIS A 121 -4.99 4.21 3.74
N PHE A 122 -4.96 5.50 4.10
CA PHE A 122 -6.16 6.29 4.35
C PHE A 122 -6.71 6.89 3.05
N ILE A 123 -8.04 6.87 2.91
CA ILE A 123 -8.79 7.47 1.79
C ILE A 123 -9.95 8.27 2.35
N GLY A 124 -9.88 9.60 2.24
CA GLY A 124 -10.91 10.51 2.77
C GLY A 124 -12.16 10.60 1.90
N LYS A 125 -12.07 10.29 0.58
CA LYS A 125 -13.18 10.35 -0.38
C LYS A 125 -13.52 8.98 -0.98
N PRO A 126 -14.12 8.04 -0.22
CA PRO A 126 -14.30 6.66 -0.67
C PRO A 126 -15.21 6.51 -1.89
N ALA A 127 -16.23 7.34 -2.05
CA ALA A 127 -17.10 7.29 -3.25
C ALA A 127 -16.32 7.66 -4.53
N ARG A 128 -15.49 8.72 -4.47
CA ARG A 128 -14.62 9.12 -5.58
C ARG A 128 -13.56 8.07 -5.86
N TYR A 129 -12.97 7.49 -4.82
CA TYR A 129 -12.02 6.40 -4.95
C TYR A 129 -12.62 5.23 -5.74
N ARG A 130 -13.82 4.76 -5.38
CA ARG A 130 -14.47 3.66 -6.09
C ARG A 130 -14.72 3.96 -7.58
N ARG A 131 -15.08 5.22 -7.90
CA ARG A 131 -15.24 5.63 -9.32
C ARG A 131 -13.91 5.55 -10.07
N ILE A 132 -12.82 6.01 -9.46
CA ILE A 132 -11.48 5.98 -10.04
C ILE A 132 -11.01 4.53 -10.20
N VAL A 133 -11.25 3.64 -9.24
CA VAL A 133 -10.92 2.21 -9.35
C VAL A 133 -11.64 1.57 -10.55
N ARG A 134 -12.94 1.88 -10.77
CA ARG A 134 -13.65 1.40 -11.97
C ARG A 134 -13.01 1.90 -13.27
N ALA A 135 -12.62 3.17 -13.32
CA ALA A 135 -11.92 3.73 -14.47
C ALA A 135 -10.55 3.06 -14.69
N ALA A 136 -9.81 2.77 -13.61
CA ALA A 136 -8.53 2.07 -13.66
C ALA A 136 -8.68 0.62 -14.19
N LEU A 137 -9.68 -0.11 -13.72
CA LEU A 137 -9.98 -1.46 -14.23
C LEU A 137 -10.38 -1.42 -15.73
N LYS A 138 -11.18 -0.44 -16.13
CA LYS A 138 -11.54 -0.26 -17.55
C LYS A 138 -10.29 0.02 -18.42
N ALA A 139 -9.37 0.86 -17.95
CA ALA A 139 -8.12 1.14 -18.65
C ALA A 139 -7.20 -0.09 -18.67
N ALA A 140 -7.09 -0.81 -17.55
CA ALA A 140 -6.31 -2.04 -17.41
C ALA A 140 -6.83 -3.21 -18.26
N ALA A 141 -8.12 -3.18 -18.65
CA ALA A 141 -8.70 -4.15 -19.57
C ALA A 141 -8.13 -4.07 -20.99
N GLN A 142 -7.44 -2.98 -21.35
CA GLN A 142 -6.72 -2.88 -22.62
C GLN A 142 -5.49 -3.79 -22.60
N PRO A 143 -5.25 -4.58 -23.66
CA PRO A 143 -4.07 -5.46 -23.74
C PRO A 143 -2.76 -4.68 -23.53
N GLY A 144 -1.86 -5.20 -22.69
CA GLY A 144 -0.56 -4.62 -22.41
C GLY A 144 -0.59 -3.35 -21.53
N ALA A 145 -1.74 -2.95 -20.95
CA ALA A 145 -1.84 -1.76 -20.11
C ALA A 145 -1.43 -2.04 -18.66
N LEU A 146 -0.49 -1.26 -18.16
CA LEU A 146 -0.12 -1.16 -16.75
C LEU A 146 -0.66 0.18 -16.22
N VAL A 147 -1.61 0.17 -15.29
CA VAL A 147 -2.27 1.39 -14.80
C VAL A 147 -1.93 1.62 -13.34
N VAL A 148 -1.58 2.86 -12.98
CA VAL A 148 -1.27 3.27 -11.61
C VAL A 148 -2.15 4.45 -11.19
N LEU A 149 -2.44 4.60 -9.89
CA LEU A 149 -3.08 5.81 -9.38
C LEU A 149 -2.01 6.83 -8.98
N GLY A 150 -2.22 8.08 -9.38
CA GLY A 150 -1.33 9.18 -9.09
C GLY A 150 -2.01 10.24 -8.22
N ILE A 151 -1.39 10.61 -7.11
CA ILE A 151 -1.89 11.62 -6.18
C ILE A 151 -1.28 12.98 -6.50
N PRO A 152 -2.06 14.07 -6.61
CA PRO A 152 -1.52 15.40 -6.75
C PRO A 152 -0.59 15.74 -5.57
N PRO A 153 0.70 16.10 -5.81
CA PRO A 153 1.63 16.37 -4.75
C PRO A 153 1.33 17.72 -4.08
N THR A 154 1.40 17.75 -2.76
CA THR A 154 1.20 18.96 -1.93
C THR A 154 2.50 19.48 -1.32
N ARG A 155 3.57 18.66 -1.36
CA ARG A 155 4.90 18.96 -0.79
C ARG A 155 5.98 18.14 -1.51
N PRO A 156 7.27 18.50 -1.37
CA PRO A 156 8.37 17.71 -1.96
C PRO A 156 8.72 16.51 -1.05
N GLU A 157 7.90 15.43 -1.13
CA GLU A 157 8.09 14.20 -0.37
C GLU A 157 9.16 13.32 -1.01
N THR A 158 10.17 12.90 -0.26
CA THR A 158 11.27 12.05 -0.76
C THR A 158 11.04 10.57 -0.54
N GLY A 159 10.03 10.21 0.26
CA GLY A 159 9.66 8.83 0.54
C GLY A 159 8.77 8.19 -0.52
N TYR A 160 8.28 8.95 -1.51
CA TYR A 160 7.35 8.50 -2.53
C TYR A 160 7.99 8.42 -3.92
N GLY A 161 7.40 7.58 -4.77
CA GLY A 161 7.63 7.62 -6.21
C GLY A 161 6.88 8.79 -6.86
N TYR A 162 7.44 9.30 -7.96
CA TYR A 162 6.86 10.38 -8.77
C TYR A 162 6.63 9.91 -10.20
N ILE A 163 5.46 10.24 -10.73
CA ILE A 163 5.01 9.84 -12.07
C ILE A 163 4.84 11.08 -12.93
N GLU A 164 5.64 11.22 -13.98
CA GLU A 164 5.53 12.32 -14.95
C GLU A 164 4.49 11.95 -16.02
N ARG A 165 3.45 12.77 -16.14
CA ARG A 165 2.45 12.63 -17.22
C ARG A 165 3.02 13.11 -18.57
N ALA A 166 2.66 12.47 -19.68
CA ALA A 166 2.97 12.94 -21.02
C ALA A 166 2.30 14.29 -21.31
N ARG A 167 3.02 15.19 -22.01
CA ARG A 167 2.61 16.61 -22.20
C ARG A 167 1.34 16.84 -23.02
N HIS A 168 0.96 15.91 -23.91
CA HIS A 168 -0.09 16.11 -24.91
C HIS A 168 -1.52 15.82 -24.45
N ASP A 169 -1.68 15.36 -23.23
CA ASP A 169 -2.98 15.02 -22.66
C ASP A 169 -3.51 16.12 -21.74
N LYS A 170 -3.86 17.29 -22.29
CA LYS A 170 -4.71 18.25 -21.55
C LYS A 170 -6.12 17.64 -21.42
N PRO A 171 -6.75 17.66 -20.22
CA PRO A 171 -8.13 17.21 -20.07
C PRO A 171 -9.04 18.07 -20.99
N ARG A 172 -9.61 17.44 -21.99
CA ARG A 172 -10.64 18.04 -22.84
C ARG A 172 -11.98 17.87 -22.14
N GLN A 173 -12.45 18.86 -21.37
CA GLN A 173 -13.74 18.94 -20.69
C GLN A 173 -13.85 18.20 -19.32
N SER A 174 -14.85 18.59 -18.53
CA SER A 174 -15.13 18.10 -17.18
C SER A 174 -15.49 16.59 -17.09
N ALA A 175 -15.85 15.96 -18.20
CA ALA A 175 -16.16 14.54 -18.30
C ALA A 175 -14.90 13.63 -18.25
N ASP A 176 -13.70 14.19 -18.49
CA ASP A 176 -12.42 13.44 -18.56
C ASP A 176 -11.69 13.30 -17.20
N ARG A 177 -12.35 13.58 -16.10
CA ARG A 177 -11.68 13.68 -14.77
C ARG A 177 -11.03 12.38 -14.29
N ASP A 178 -11.47 11.22 -14.77
CA ASP A 178 -10.98 9.90 -14.36
C ASP A 178 -10.28 9.17 -15.52
N ARG A 179 -9.73 9.93 -16.50
CA ARG A 179 -9.03 9.38 -17.66
C ARG A 179 -7.63 8.86 -17.29
N ALA A 180 -7.21 7.78 -17.93
CA ALA A 180 -5.83 7.32 -17.91
C ALA A 180 -4.96 8.14 -18.87
N TYR A 181 -3.82 8.61 -18.40
CA TYR A 181 -2.82 9.36 -19.17
C TYR A 181 -1.58 8.50 -19.34
N ALA A 182 -0.98 8.48 -20.51
CA ALA A 182 0.33 7.87 -20.71
C ALA A 182 1.36 8.57 -19.81
N ILE A 183 2.28 7.80 -19.26
CA ILE A 183 3.39 8.38 -18.47
C ILE A 183 4.62 8.57 -19.35
N ARG A 184 5.44 9.57 -19.00
CA ARG A 184 6.73 9.81 -19.61
C ARG A 184 7.86 9.17 -18.78
N ARG A 185 7.70 9.18 -17.46
CA ARG A 185 8.72 8.71 -16.52
C ARG A 185 8.11 8.32 -15.20
N PHE A 186 8.65 7.26 -14.65
CA PHE A 186 8.48 6.88 -13.25
C PHE A 186 9.81 7.09 -12.53
N ALA A 187 9.83 7.74 -11.35
CA ALA A 187 11.02 8.00 -10.57
C ALA A 187 10.75 7.68 -9.10
N GLU A 188 11.34 6.61 -8.59
CA GLU A 188 11.16 6.18 -7.21
C GLU A 188 12.11 6.94 -6.27
N LYS A 189 11.57 7.49 -5.19
CA LYS A 189 12.29 8.15 -4.08
C LYS A 189 13.39 9.11 -4.53
N PRO A 190 13.04 10.23 -5.18
CA PRO A 190 14.00 11.22 -5.66
C PRO A 190 14.69 11.95 -4.50
N SER A 191 15.81 12.61 -4.79
CA SER A 191 16.42 13.56 -3.86
C SER A 191 15.44 14.74 -3.57
N LEU A 192 15.63 15.44 -2.45
CA LEU A 192 14.80 16.59 -2.08
C LEU A 192 14.82 17.69 -3.15
N GLU A 193 15.97 17.93 -3.77
CA GLU A 193 16.12 18.89 -4.87
C GLU A 193 15.24 18.52 -6.07
N LEU A 194 15.29 17.25 -6.49
CA LEU A 194 14.45 16.76 -7.57
C LEU A 194 12.97 16.77 -7.21
N ALA A 195 12.61 16.39 -5.99
CA ALA A 195 11.22 16.44 -5.51
C ALA A 195 10.66 17.86 -5.55
N ARG A 196 11.43 18.89 -5.17
CA ARG A 196 11.05 20.30 -5.29
C ARG A 196 10.80 20.69 -6.75
N LYS A 197 11.71 20.31 -7.67
CA LYS A 197 11.55 20.56 -9.11
C LYS A 197 10.30 19.86 -9.67
N TYR A 198 10.01 18.64 -9.24
CA TYR A 198 8.83 17.89 -9.67
C TYR A 198 7.53 18.55 -9.23
N VAL A 199 7.43 18.97 -7.97
CA VAL A 199 6.25 19.67 -7.44
C VAL A 199 6.05 21.00 -8.15
N ALA A 200 7.11 21.83 -8.27
CA ALA A 200 7.04 23.13 -8.93
C ALA A 200 6.62 23.04 -10.40
N SER A 201 6.95 21.96 -11.09
CA SER A 201 6.59 21.76 -12.50
C SER A 201 5.10 21.53 -12.75
N GLY A 202 4.32 21.13 -11.75
CA GLY A 202 2.90 20.76 -11.86
C GLY A 202 2.59 19.54 -12.74
N ARG A 203 3.62 18.82 -13.23
CA ARG A 203 3.48 17.69 -14.17
C ARG A 203 3.51 16.33 -13.50
N TYR A 204 3.97 16.28 -12.26
CA TYR A 204 4.17 15.03 -11.53
C TYR A 204 3.02 14.74 -10.58
N LEU A 205 2.78 13.45 -10.40
CA LEU A 205 1.89 12.90 -9.37
C LEU A 205 2.71 11.97 -8.47
N TRP A 206 2.35 11.86 -7.20
CA TRP A 206 2.89 10.81 -6.35
C TRP A 206 2.33 9.46 -6.73
N ASN A 207 3.15 8.42 -6.73
CA ASN A 207 2.70 7.05 -6.83
C ASN A 207 1.91 6.65 -5.57
N ALA A 208 0.65 6.27 -5.74
CA ALA A 208 -0.20 5.82 -4.64
C ALA A 208 0.08 4.38 -4.21
N GLY A 209 0.95 3.63 -4.89
CA GLY A 209 1.15 2.21 -4.64
C GLY A 209 -0.08 1.35 -4.95
N MET A 210 -0.94 1.81 -5.86
CA MET A 210 -2.16 1.12 -6.29
C MET A 210 -2.07 0.85 -7.79
N PHE A 211 -2.16 -0.43 -8.17
CA PHE A 211 -1.86 -0.89 -9.52
C PHE A 211 -3.00 -1.71 -10.09
N PHE A 212 -3.19 -1.62 -11.42
CA PHE A 212 -4.26 -2.31 -12.13
C PHE A 212 -3.72 -2.81 -13.47
N TRP A 213 -3.91 -4.10 -13.73
CA TRP A 213 -3.48 -4.75 -14.97
C TRP A 213 -4.17 -6.09 -15.17
N ARG A 214 -4.01 -6.68 -16.33
CA ARG A 214 -4.33 -8.09 -16.56
C ARG A 214 -3.27 -8.98 -15.93
N VAL A 215 -3.66 -10.16 -15.47
CA VAL A 215 -2.71 -11.18 -14.95
C VAL A 215 -1.67 -11.52 -16.03
N SER A 216 -2.11 -11.73 -17.28
CA SER A 216 -1.22 -11.99 -18.43
C SER A 216 -0.21 -10.86 -18.62
N THR A 217 -0.68 -9.60 -18.70
CA THR A 217 0.18 -8.41 -18.88
C THR A 217 1.20 -8.28 -17.75
N PHE A 218 0.80 -8.55 -16.51
CA PHE A 218 1.72 -8.54 -15.39
C PHE A 218 2.79 -9.62 -15.50
N LEU A 219 2.41 -10.87 -15.80
CA LEU A 219 3.35 -12.00 -15.90
C LEU A 219 4.31 -11.83 -17.08
N GLU A 220 3.85 -11.36 -18.23
CA GLU A 220 4.70 -11.05 -19.39
C GLU A 220 5.76 -9.98 -19.06
N ASN A 221 5.37 -8.91 -18.36
CA ASN A 221 6.32 -7.90 -17.92
C ASN A 221 7.24 -8.40 -16.80
N LEU A 222 6.74 -9.25 -15.90
CA LEU A 222 7.57 -9.87 -14.87
C LEU A 222 8.62 -10.81 -15.49
N GLU A 223 8.27 -11.59 -16.51
CA GLU A 223 9.20 -12.42 -17.27
C GLU A 223 10.30 -11.57 -17.91
N ARG A 224 9.93 -10.45 -18.53
CA ARG A 224 10.86 -9.54 -19.20
C ARG A 224 11.85 -8.87 -18.24
N TYR A 225 11.35 -8.31 -17.14
CA TYR A 225 12.16 -7.46 -16.25
C TYR A 225 12.70 -8.19 -15.02
N LEU A 226 12.09 -9.32 -14.64
CA LEU A 226 12.47 -10.11 -13.46
C LEU A 226 12.36 -11.62 -13.73
N PRO A 227 13.07 -12.16 -14.77
CA PRO A 227 12.87 -13.51 -15.29
C PRO A 227 13.09 -14.62 -14.25
N LYS A 228 14.03 -14.45 -13.32
CA LYS A 228 14.28 -15.45 -12.26
C LYS A 228 13.10 -15.57 -11.31
N THR A 229 12.50 -14.45 -10.94
CA THR A 229 11.28 -14.40 -10.10
C THR A 229 10.09 -14.99 -10.83
N HIS A 230 9.88 -14.64 -12.11
CA HIS A 230 8.83 -15.23 -12.94
C HIS A 230 8.95 -16.76 -12.99
N ALA A 231 10.12 -17.30 -13.34
CA ALA A 231 10.34 -18.74 -13.42
C ALA A 231 10.08 -19.46 -12.08
N ALA A 232 10.49 -18.88 -10.96
CA ALA A 232 10.22 -19.45 -9.63
C ALA A 232 8.72 -19.44 -9.29
N LEU A 233 8.00 -18.36 -9.62
CA LEU A 233 6.56 -18.27 -9.41
C LEU A 233 5.80 -19.27 -10.29
N MET A 234 6.23 -19.53 -11.52
CA MET A 234 5.63 -20.54 -12.38
C MET A 234 5.83 -21.96 -11.81
N ARG A 235 7.00 -22.27 -11.23
CA ARG A 235 7.20 -23.54 -10.51
C ARG A 235 6.29 -23.69 -9.28
N ILE A 236 5.99 -22.59 -8.58
CA ILE A 236 4.99 -22.57 -7.50
C ILE A 236 3.60 -22.85 -8.09
N ALA A 237 3.23 -22.18 -9.19
CA ALA A 237 1.93 -22.33 -9.86
C ALA A 237 1.59 -23.77 -10.22
N GLU A 238 2.57 -24.54 -10.72
CA GLU A 238 2.41 -25.96 -11.04
C GLU A 238 1.99 -26.82 -9.84
N ARG A 239 2.31 -26.39 -8.63
CA ARG A 239 2.05 -27.14 -7.39
C ARG A 239 0.80 -26.67 -6.64
N ILE A 240 0.17 -25.59 -7.06
CA ILE A 240 -1.08 -25.10 -6.43
C ILE A 240 -2.16 -26.18 -6.54
N GLY A 241 -2.79 -26.49 -5.40
CA GLY A 241 -3.82 -27.52 -5.28
C GLY A 241 -3.27 -28.94 -5.06
N THR A 242 -1.96 -29.13 -4.93
CA THR A 242 -1.33 -30.41 -4.62
C THR A 242 -0.75 -30.43 -3.20
N SER A 243 -0.49 -31.63 -2.65
CA SER A 243 0.20 -31.80 -1.35
C SER A 243 1.63 -31.24 -1.33
N ARG A 244 2.23 -31.02 -2.51
CA ARG A 244 3.59 -30.48 -2.66
C ARG A 244 3.65 -28.96 -2.66
N TYR A 245 2.50 -28.26 -2.64
CA TYR A 245 2.45 -26.78 -2.72
C TYR A 245 3.24 -26.11 -1.60
N ALA A 246 3.02 -26.49 -0.34
CA ALA A 246 3.69 -25.83 0.80
C ALA A 246 5.22 -25.94 0.74
N ALA A 247 5.75 -27.09 0.35
CA ALA A 247 7.19 -27.30 0.18
C ALA A 247 7.75 -26.51 -1.01
N ALA A 248 7.03 -26.47 -2.13
CA ALA A 248 7.42 -25.69 -3.30
C ALA A 248 7.43 -24.19 -2.98
N LEU A 249 6.36 -23.66 -2.35
CA LEU A 249 6.27 -22.29 -1.92
C LEU A 249 7.44 -21.91 -0.99
N GLN A 250 7.72 -22.72 0.03
CA GLN A 250 8.83 -22.47 0.96
C GLN A 250 10.17 -22.43 0.23
N ARG A 251 10.44 -23.38 -0.66
CA ARG A 251 11.71 -23.47 -1.38
C ARG A 251 11.89 -22.32 -2.37
N GLU A 252 10.94 -22.14 -3.29
CA GLU A 252 11.07 -21.18 -4.39
C GLU A 252 10.96 -19.73 -3.89
N TYR A 253 9.99 -19.44 -3.01
CA TYR A 253 9.72 -18.08 -2.53
C TYR A 253 10.84 -17.53 -1.67
N SER A 254 11.52 -18.38 -0.88
CA SER A 254 12.63 -17.96 -0.02
C SER A 254 13.85 -17.43 -0.78
N HIS A 255 13.96 -17.76 -2.06
CA HIS A 255 15.07 -17.33 -2.93
C HIS A 255 14.69 -16.18 -3.87
N LEU A 256 13.42 -15.71 -3.85
CA LEU A 256 13.00 -14.57 -4.67
C LEU A 256 13.76 -13.31 -4.28
N GLU A 257 13.98 -12.45 -5.26
CA GLU A 257 14.61 -11.15 -5.05
C GLU A 257 13.73 -10.27 -4.15
N ASN A 258 14.36 -9.59 -3.18
CA ASN A 258 13.67 -8.69 -2.26
C ASN A 258 13.58 -7.28 -2.88
N ILE A 259 12.65 -7.11 -3.82
CA ILE A 259 12.51 -5.88 -4.60
C ILE A 259 11.04 -5.45 -4.68
N SER A 260 10.78 -4.13 -4.65
CA SER A 260 9.44 -3.61 -4.86
C SER A 260 9.04 -3.67 -6.33
N ILE A 261 7.73 -3.77 -6.58
CA ILE A 261 7.18 -3.75 -7.94
C ILE A 261 7.51 -2.46 -8.69
N ASP A 262 7.69 -1.37 -7.94
CA ASP A 262 8.04 -0.06 -8.49
C ASP A 262 9.39 -0.11 -9.18
N TYR A 263 10.42 -0.66 -8.51
CA TYR A 263 11.75 -0.83 -9.08
C TYR A 263 11.84 -2.01 -10.06
N ALA A 264 11.15 -3.12 -9.73
CA ALA A 264 11.26 -4.34 -10.52
C ALA A 264 10.58 -4.25 -11.89
N LEU A 265 9.45 -3.53 -11.98
CA LEU A 265 8.61 -3.53 -13.16
C LEU A 265 8.26 -2.11 -13.64
N LEU A 266 7.73 -1.23 -12.78
CA LEU A 266 7.18 0.04 -13.25
C LEU A 266 8.26 1.02 -13.74
N GLU A 267 9.37 1.11 -13.05
CA GLU A 267 10.47 1.98 -13.46
C GLU A 267 11.09 1.52 -14.80
N PRO A 268 11.50 0.24 -14.99
CA PRO A 268 11.98 -0.22 -16.29
C PRO A 268 10.90 -0.17 -17.38
N ALA A 269 9.67 -0.55 -17.10
CA ALA A 269 8.55 -0.47 -18.05
C ALA A 269 8.31 0.97 -18.55
N SER A 270 8.45 1.97 -17.67
CA SER A 270 8.31 3.38 -18.05
C SER A 270 9.37 3.88 -19.02
N ARG A 271 10.51 3.19 -19.09
CA ARG A 271 11.63 3.50 -20.00
C ARG A 271 11.60 2.68 -21.30
N ASP A 272 10.69 1.72 -21.39
CA ASP A 272 10.55 0.80 -22.52
C ASP A 272 9.16 0.87 -23.20
N PRO A 273 8.82 2.02 -23.80
CA PRO A 273 7.48 2.24 -24.40
C PRO A 273 7.17 1.33 -25.59
N LYS A 274 8.17 0.62 -26.12
CA LYS A 274 7.98 -0.36 -27.21
C LYS A 274 7.32 -1.65 -26.71
N HIS A 275 7.59 -2.04 -25.46
CA HIS A 275 7.14 -3.31 -24.91
C HIS A 275 6.13 -3.15 -23.76
N ALA A 276 6.06 -1.99 -23.11
CA ALA A 276 5.14 -1.74 -22.01
C ALA A 276 4.42 -0.40 -22.15
N ARG A 277 3.12 -0.39 -21.86
CA ARG A 277 2.29 0.82 -21.87
C ARG A 277 1.86 1.14 -20.45
N VAL A 278 2.53 2.10 -19.83
CA VAL A 278 2.22 2.53 -18.47
C VAL A 278 1.36 3.79 -18.49
N PHE A 279 0.26 3.75 -17.73
CA PHE A 279 -0.70 4.84 -17.62
C PHE A 279 -0.88 5.25 -16.17
N VAL A 280 -1.22 6.53 -15.94
CA VAL A 280 -1.58 7.06 -14.64
C VAL A 280 -2.98 7.67 -14.66
N ILE A 281 -3.79 7.41 -13.64
CA ILE A 281 -5.05 8.11 -13.39
C ILE A 281 -4.87 9.03 -12.18
N PRO A 282 -5.05 10.36 -12.35
CA PRO A 282 -5.00 11.30 -11.24
C PRO A 282 -6.12 11.03 -10.22
N ALA A 283 -5.77 10.94 -8.94
CA ALA A 283 -6.68 10.55 -7.88
C ALA A 283 -6.64 11.55 -6.71
N ALA A 284 -7.46 12.60 -6.78
CA ALA A 284 -7.66 13.54 -5.66
C ALA A 284 -8.71 12.98 -4.69
N ILE A 285 -8.30 12.05 -3.83
CA ILE A 285 -9.14 11.21 -2.96
C ILE A 285 -8.86 11.43 -1.46
N ASP A 286 -8.15 12.50 -1.11
CA ASP A 286 -7.67 12.78 0.25
C ASP A 286 -6.88 11.58 0.79
N TRP A 287 -5.86 11.20 0.02
CA TRP A 287 -5.02 10.04 0.27
C TRP A 287 -3.87 10.36 1.22
N SER A 288 -3.57 9.39 2.08
CA SER A 288 -2.32 9.33 2.86
C SER A 288 -1.86 7.88 2.96
N ASP A 289 -0.55 7.65 2.84
CA ASP A 289 0.05 6.35 3.16
C ASP A 289 0.09 6.08 4.68
N VAL A 290 -0.29 7.08 5.49
CA VAL A 290 -0.18 7.03 6.96
C VAL A 290 1.19 6.50 7.37
N GLY A 291 2.27 7.15 6.91
CA GLY A 291 3.64 6.64 7.04
C GLY A 291 4.27 6.80 8.42
N SER A 292 3.73 7.64 9.30
CA SER A 292 4.25 7.92 10.63
C SER A 292 3.18 8.54 11.54
N TRP A 293 3.48 8.70 12.81
CA TRP A 293 2.63 9.44 13.76
C TRP A 293 2.40 10.91 13.35
N ALA A 294 3.35 11.53 12.68
CA ALA A 294 3.16 12.87 12.13
C ALA A 294 2.03 12.91 11.08
N ALA A 295 1.97 11.92 10.20
CA ALA A 295 0.88 11.80 9.23
C ALA A 295 -0.47 11.56 9.91
N VAL A 296 -0.51 10.83 11.02
CA VAL A 296 -1.74 10.68 11.83
C VAL A 296 -2.19 12.02 12.40
N TYR A 297 -1.25 12.81 12.95
CA TYR A 297 -1.56 14.17 13.40
C TYR A 297 -2.17 15.01 12.28
N GLU A 298 -1.54 15.05 11.11
CA GLU A 298 -2.02 15.81 9.95
C GLU A 298 -3.45 15.43 9.52
N LEU A 299 -3.78 14.14 9.60
CA LEU A 299 -5.12 13.62 9.27
C LEU A 299 -6.18 13.99 10.31
N LEU A 300 -5.80 14.12 11.58
CA LEU A 300 -6.73 14.31 12.69
C LEU A 300 -6.84 15.79 13.14
N ALA A 301 -5.82 16.60 12.88
CA ALA A 301 -5.78 17.99 13.27
C ALA A 301 -6.79 18.83 12.47
N LYS A 302 -7.77 19.41 13.15
CA LYS A 302 -8.82 20.25 12.53
C LYS A 302 -8.32 21.62 12.06
N ARG A 303 -7.23 22.09 12.65
CA ARG A 303 -6.57 23.37 12.33
C ARG A 303 -5.08 23.31 12.67
N PRO A 304 -4.24 24.13 12.02
CA PRO A 304 -2.83 24.23 12.38
C PRO A 304 -2.64 24.49 13.88
N GLY A 305 -1.69 23.82 14.50
CA GLY A 305 -1.37 23.98 15.92
C GLY A 305 -2.37 23.36 16.92
N ALA A 306 -3.46 22.75 16.46
CA ALA A 306 -4.39 22.08 17.37
C ALA A 306 -3.72 20.89 18.06
N ASN A 307 -3.97 20.70 19.35
CA ASN A 307 -3.64 19.44 20.00
C ASN A 307 -4.67 18.37 19.62
N VAL A 308 -4.20 17.20 19.26
CA VAL A 308 -5.02 16.04 18.93
C VAL A 308 -4.86 15.01 20.04
N SER A 309 -5.95 14.65 20.72
CA SER A 309 -5.89 13.64 21.78
C SER A 309 -6.89 12.52 21.57
N THR A 310 -6.44 11.30 21.88
CA THR A 310 -7.28 10.11 22.09
C THR A 310 -7.09 9.67 23.54
N GLY A 311 -8.17 9.68 24.34
CA GLY A 311 -8.13 9.51 25.79
C GLY A 311 -8.24 10.85 26.52
N ARG A 312 -7.96 10.85 27.84
CA ARG A 312 -8.07 12.05 28.68
C ARG A 312 -6.75 12.82 28.72
N ALA A 313 -6.76 14.04 28.19
CA ALA A 313 -5.56 14.89 28.15
C ALA A 313 -5.91 16.35 28.53
N LEU A 314 -4.97 17.03 29.19
CA LEU A 314 -4.96 18.47 29.44
C LEU A 314 -3.76 19.07 28.69
N ALA A 315 -3.97 20.15 27.98
CA ALA A 315 -2.92 20.92 27.31
C ALA A 315 -2.94 22.36 27.82
N LEU A 316 -1.89 22.77 28.54
CA LEU A 316 -1.68 24.13 29.02
C LEU A 316 -0.46 24.70 28.32
N ASP A 317 -0.62 25.87 27.69
CA ASP A 317 0.46 26.49 26.91
C ASP A 317 1.16 25.54 25.93
N ALA A 318 0.37 24.64 25.34
CA ALA A 318 0.83 23.52 24.53
C ALA A 318 0.11 23.51 23.17
N ALA A 319 0.84 23.25 22.08
CA ALA A 319 0.29 23.31 20.72
C ALA A 319 0.88 22.22 19.81
N GLY A 320 0.07 21.76 18.87
CA GLY A 320 0.54 20.85 17.81
C GLY A 320 0.89 19.44 18.26
N ASN A 321 0.44 19.01 19.43
CA ASN A 321 0.76 17.71 19.99
C ASN A 321 -0.25 16.64 19.54
N LEU A 322 0.26 15.41 19.30
CA LEU A 322 -0.53 14.20 19.17
C LEU A 322 -0.39 13.38 20.47
N ILE A 323 -1.47 13.20 21.20
CA ILE A 323 -1.52 12.46 22.44
C ILE A 323 -2.46 11.28 22.29
N SER A 324 -1.94 10.06 22.32
CA SER A 324 -2.72 8.81 22.31
C SER A 324 -2.43 8.03 23.57
N SER A 325 -3.31 8.21 24.57
CA SER A 325 -3.17 7.59 25.90
C SER A 325 -4.54 7.05 26.33
N PRO A 326 -4.81 5.76 26.08
CA PRO A 326 -6.11 5.17 26.36
C PRO A 326 -6.39 4.97 27.84
N SER A 327 -5.35 4.81 28.66
CA SER A 327 -5.52 4.45 30.09
C SER A 327 -5.09 5.57 31.04
N LYS A 328 -4.06 6.35 30.75
CA LYS A 328 -3.55 7.39 31.64
C LYS A 328 -4.09 8.76 31.28
N PHE A 329 -4.26 9.60 32.32
CA PHE A 329 -4.41 11.04 32.11
C PHE A 329 -3.06 11.64 31.75
N VAL A 330 -3.00 12.43 30.67
CA VAL A 330 -1.78 13.11 30.21
C VAL A 330 -1.95 14.62 30.36
N ALA A 331 -1.09 15.25 31.12
CA ALA A 331 -0.96 16.71 31.15
C ALA A 331 0.26 17.13 30.33
N ALA A 332 0.04 17.91 29.28
CA ALA A 332 1.08 18.54 28.46
C ALA A 332 1.14 20.03 28.79
N VAL A 333 2.22 20.48 29.37
CA VAL A 333 2.38 21.86 29.86
C VAL A 333 3.61 22.49 29.21
N GLY A 334 3.44 23.63 28.52
CA GLY A 334 4.54 24.38 27.92
C GLY A 334 5.27 23.65 26.77
N VAL A 335 4.67 22.63 26.16
CA VAL A 335 5.31 21.79 25.12
C VAL A 335 4.54 21.85 23.81
N SER A 336 5.28 21.74 22.70
CA SER A 336 4.69 21.82 21.37
C SER A 336 5.29 20.78 20.42
N ASN A 337 4.48 20.37 19.44
CA ASN A 337 4.88 19.48 18.34
C ASN A 337 5.41 18.13 18.81
N LEU A 338 4.84 17.57 19.87
CA LEU A 338 5.17 16.25 20.36
C LEU A 338 4.20 15.16 19.84
N VAL A 339 4.72 13.97 19.78
CA VAL A 339 3.98 12.70 19.67
C VAL A 339 4.15 11.97 21.00
N ILE A 340 3.04 11.70 21.67
CA ILE A 340 2.97 10.97 22.94
C ILE A 340 2.01 9.81 22.71
N VAL A 341 2.54 8.57 22.74
CA VAL A 341 1.74 7.36 22.48
C VAL A 341 1.99 6.33 23.57
N GLU A 342 0.93 5.99 24.28
CA GLU A 342 0.94 5.01 25.36
C GLU A 342 0.38 3.66 24.89
N THR A 343 0.99 2.61 25.40
CA THR A 343 0.45 1.24 25.49
C THR A 343 0.58 0.75 26.93
N SER A 344 0.06 -0.43 27.24
CA SER A 344 0.16 -1.00 28.60
C SER A 344 1.60 -1.23 29.07
N ASP A 345 2.54 -1.42 28.13
CA ASP A 345 3.92 -1.84 28.36
C ASP A 345 4.99 -0.85 27.90
N ALA A 346 4.59 0.23 27.22
CA ALA A 346 5.53 1.20 26.68
C ALA A 346 4.91 2.60 26.51
N LEU A 347 5.77 3.62 26.56
CA LEU A 347 5.44 5.01 26.26
C LEU A 347 6.45 5.58 25.26
N LEU A 348 5.95 6.08 24.15
CA LEU A 348 6.72 6.86 23.17
C LEU A 348 6.52 8.35 23.44
N VAL A 349 7.62 9.08 23.51
CA VAL A 349 7.64 10.55 23.44
C VAL A 349 8.69 10.96 22.41
N CYS A 350 8.28 11.66 21.37
CA CYS A 350 9.22 12.19 20.37
C CYS A 350 8.71 13.51 19.76
N SER A 351 9.62 14.28 19.17
CA SER A 351 9.22 15.40 18.30
C SER A 351 8.46 14.86 17.09
N ARG A 352 7.40 15.55 16.69
CA ARG A 352 6.60 15.22 15.50
C ARG A 352 7.46 15.23 14.23
N GLU A 353 8.43 16.12 14.12
CA GLU A 353 9.38 16.18 13.01
C GLU A 353 10.27 14.93 12.91
N ARG A 354 10.50 14.27 14.06
CA ARG A 354 11.31 13.06 14.17
C ARG A 354 10.49 11.76 14.17
N ALA A 355 9.18 11.82 13.91
CA ALA A 355 8.30 10.65 13.95
C ALA A 355 8.70 9.52 12.97
N GLN A 356 9.44 9.83 11.91
CA GLN A 356 10.01 8.82 11.01
C GLN A 356 11.13 7.99 11.67
N ASP A 357 11.84 8.58 12.66
CA ASP A 357 12.94 7.91 13.38
C ASP A 357 12.47 6.84 14.38
N VAL A 358 11.18 6.77 14.68
CA VAL A 358 10.61 5.76 15.60
C VAL A 358 10.97 4.33 15.19
N GLY A 359 11.12 4.06 13.89
CA GLY A 359 11.61 2.76 13.41
C GLY A 359 13.01 2.37 13.93
N ARG A 360 13.84 3.33 14.36
CA ARG A 360 15.16 3.07 14.98
C ARG A 360 15.02 2.47 16.37
N VAL A 361 13.95 2.83 17.10
CA VAL A 361 13.64 2.23 18.41
C VAL A 361 13.42 0.73 18.25
N VAL A 362 12.65 0.31 17.25
CA VAL A 362 12.39 -1.11 16.99
C VAL A 362 13.70 -1.86 16.69
N LYS A 363 14.58 -1.29 15.85
CA LYS A 363 15.89 -1.88 15.57
C LYS A 363 16.75 -2.02 16.84
N TRP A 364 16.73 -1.00 17.69
CA TRP A 364 17.45 -1.02 18.96
C TRP A 364 16.91 -2.11 19.90
N LEU A 365 15.57 -2.27 19.99
CA LEU A 365 14.93 -3.33 20.78
C LEU A 365 15.30 -4.73 20.26
N GLU A 366 15.34 -4.91 18.93
CA GLU A 366 15.78 -6.16 18.28
C GLU A 366 17.23 -6.51 18.68
N GLN A 367 18.14 -5.53 18.60
CA GLN A 367 19.56 -5.70 18.96
C GLN A 367 19.75 -6.05 20.44
N HIS A 368 18.92 -5.48 21.32
CA HIS A 368 18.98 -5.72 22.79
C HIS A 368 18.09 -6.88 23.24
N ARG A 369 17.53 -7.66 22.29
CA ARG A 369 16.68 -8.84 22.56
C ARG A 369 15.46 -8.56 23.45
N LEU A 370 14.92 -7.37 23.41
CA LEU A 370 13.72 -6.96 24.16
C LEU A 370 12.44 -7.40 23.41
N GLN A 371 12.31 -8.72 23.17
CA GLN A 371 11.27 -9.33 22.34
C GLN A 371 9.84 -9.03 22.82
N LYS A 372 9.64 -8.80 24.12
CA LYS A 372 8.32 -8.46 24.67
C LYS A 372 7.79 -7.11 24.19
N LEU A 373 8.68 -6.22 23.72
CA LEU A 373 8.34 -4.89 23.21
C LEU A 373 8.28 -4.83 21.67
N LEU A 374 8.50 -5.96 21.00
CA LEU A 374 8.42 -6.15 19.54
C LEU A 374 7.12 -6.88 19.14
#